data_116ae2bd03211965b02bb2013a55a006
#
_entry.id   116ae2bd03211965b02bb2013a55a006
#
_cell.length_a   1.000
_cell.length_b   1.000
_cell.length_c   1.000
_cell.angle_alpha   90.00
_cell.angle_beta   90.00
_cell.angle_gamma   90.00
#
_symmetry.space_group_name_H-M   'P 1'
#
loop_
_entity.id
_entity.type
_entity.pdbx_description
1 polymer ?
#
loop_
_entity_poly.entity_id
_entity_poly.type
_entity_poly.pdbx_seq_one_letter_code
_entity_poly.pdbx_strand_id
1 'polypeptide(L)'
;MRAPAIFIVLLFCLQTGMGFVSGVTPETISVDGEISEWSEDTALATDSNSVSLHTTWDEDNFYLAWTGTDWASIDNGADLFVYFNTSVGGSVLSKDWNFAHTLPFAADYGFALEDSNYNQYFGYDGTTWVDQGQLDNSQIYVGWADNPVTEMAIPWSAIGSPTALQFMVYAQWQNEGHVWTAF
;
A
#
# COMPACT_ATOMS: atom_id res chain seq x y z
N MET A 1 16.13 -25.17 -0.75
CA MET A 1 14.85 -24.99 -0.03
C MET A 1 13.87 -24.42 -1.05
N ARG A 2 12.65 -24.93 -1.16
CA ARG A 2 11.66 -24.34 -2.09
C ARG A 2 11.04 -23.15 -1.37
N ALA A 3 11.06 -21.97 -1.99
CA ALA A 3 10.34 -20.80 -1.50
C ALA A 3 8.85 -21.14 -1.34
N PRO A 4 8.18 -20.70 -0.28
CA PRO A 4 6.73 -20.87 -0.15
C PRO A 4 6.04 -20.12 -1.29
N ALA A 5 5.10 -20.76 -1.96
CA ALA A 5 4.25 -20.08 -2.93
C ALA A 5 3.31 -19.13 -2.15
N ILE A 6 3.54 -17.84 -2.24
CA ILE A 6 2.66 -16.82 -1.66
C ILE A 6 1.49 -16.64 -2.63
N PHE A 7 0.26 -16.90 -2.16
CA PHE A 7 -0.95 -16.60 -2.90
C PHE A 7 -1.49 -15.24 -2.43
N ILE A 8 -1.37 -14.22 -3.27
CA ILE A 8 -2.01 -12.93 -3.04
C ILE A 8 -3.44 -13.03 -3.57
N VAL A 9 -4.41 -12.96 -2.68
CA VAL A 9 -5.83 -12.87 -3.05
C VAL A 9 -6.24 -11.40 -2.97
N LEU A 10 -6.29 -10.76 -4.12
CA LEU A 10 -6.79 -9.40 -4.26
C LEU A 10 -8.32 -9.43 -4.29
N LEU A 11 -8.96 -8.93 -3.25
CA LEU A 11 -10.40 -8.75 -3.23
C LEU A 11 -10.74 -7.28 -3.44
N PHE A 12 -11.03 -6.92 -4.70
CA PHE A 12 -11.60 -5.62 -5.00
C PHE A 12 -13.09 -5.60 -4.65
N CYS A 13 -13.48 -4.86 -3.64
CA CYS A 13 -14.87 -4.48 -3.41
C CYS A 13 -15.15 -3.14 -4.08
N LEU A 14 -15.29 -3.14 -5.41
CA LEU A 14 -16.00 -2.09 -6.14
C LEU A 14 -17.14 -2.74 -6.91
N GLN A 15 -18.28 -2.08 -6.88
CA GLN A 15 -19.52 -2.51 -7.53
C GLN A 15 -19.29 -3.04 -8.95
N THR A 16 -19.70 -4.30 -9.15
CA THR A 16 -19.81 -4.99 -10.44
C THR A 16 -18.49 -5.36 -11.17
N GLY A 17 -17.84 -6.44 -10.73
CA GLY A 17 -16.85 -7.13 -11.53
C GLY A 17 -15.78 -7.80 -10.68
N MET A 18 -15.90 -9.10 -10.40
CA MET A 18 -14.78 -9.87 -9.85
C MET A 18 -13.73 -10.04 -10.95
N GLY A 19 -12.63 -9.27 -10.84
CA GLY A 19 -11.42 -9.52 -11.61
C GLY A 19 -10.45 -10.37 -10.77
N PHE A 20 -10.09 -11.54 -11.25
CA PHE A 20 -8.95 -12.27 -10.71
C PHE A 20 -7.70 -11.74 -11.39
N VAL A 21 -6.77 -11.18 -10.63
CA VAL A 21 -5.42 -10.93 -11.15
C VAL A 21 -4.68 -12.27 -11.06
N SER A 22 -4.60 -12.99 -12.16
CA SER A 22 -3.73 -14.13 -12.30
C SER A 22 -2.56 -13.72 -13.18
N GLY A 23 -1.35 -13.73 -12.63
CA GLY A 23 -0.17 -13.61 -13.45
C GLY A 23 0.84 -12.54 -13.08
N VAL A 24 0.72 -11.85 -11.93
CA VAL A 24 1.82 -10.98 -11.48
C VAL A 24 3.06 -11.84 -11.23
N THR A 25 4.14 -11.53 -11.91
CA THR A 25 5.43 -12.19 -11.73
C THR A 25 6.15 -11.57 -10.54
N PRO A 26 6.69 -12.38 -9.60
CA PRO A 26 7.52 -11.85 -8.52
C PRO A 26 8.77 -11.16 -9.07
N GLU A 27 9.03 -9.93 -8.64
CA GLU A 27 10.16 -9.12 -9.06
C GLU A 27 10.77 -8.40 -7.86
N THR A 28 12.10 -8.25 -7.84
CA THR A 28 12.77 -7.40 -6.88
C THR A 28 12.86 -6.00 -7.43
N ILE A 29 12.38 -5.02 -6.67
CA ILE A 29 12.31 -3.61 -7.06
C ILE A 29 13.34 -2.81 -6.27
N SER A 30 14.04 -1.89 -6.94
CA SER A 30 14.80 -0.83 -6.29
C SER A 30 13.85 0.34 -5.99
N VAL A 31 13.84 0.81 -4.76
CA VAL A 31 13.00 1.96 -4.38
C VAL A 31 13.75 3.24 -4.71
N ASP A 32 13.62 3.74 -5.94
CA ASP A 32 14.39 4.87 -6.46
C ASP A 32 13.57 5.87 -7.31
N GLY A 33 12.28 5.59 -7.49
CA GLY A 33 11.36 6.43 -8.25
C GLY A 33 11.32 6.11 -9.75
N GLU A 34 11.91 5.01 -10.18
CA GLU A 34 11.96 4.61 -11.58
C GLU A 34 10.96 3.50 -11.89
N ILE A 35 9.84 3.86 -12.50
CA ILE A 35 8.79 2.89 -12.84
C ILE A 35 9.21 1.91 -13.96
N SER A 36 10.29 2.18 -14.66
CA SER A 36 10.71 1.40 -15.82
C SER A 36 11.13 -0.05 -15.49
N GLU A 37 11.44 -0.35 -14.24
CA GLU A 37 11.78 -1.70 -13.79
C GLU A 37 10.55 -2.55 -13.41
N TRP A 38 9.38 -1.91 -13.26
CA TRP A 38 8.13 -2.61 -13.01
C TRP A 38 7.56 -3.16 -14.30
N SER A 39 7.35 -4.47 -14.38
CA SER A 39 6.75 -5.08 -15.57
C SER A 39 5.28 -4.68 -15.74
N GLU A 40 4.76 -4.80 -16.96
CA GLU A 40 3.37 -4.40 -17.29
C GLU A 40 2.33 -5.20 -16.49
N ASP A 41 2.62 -6.42 -16.09
CA ASP A 41 1.70 -7.28 -15.33
C ASP A 41 1.61 -6.90 -13.84
N THR A 42 2.49 -6.01 -13.34
CA THR A 42 2.42 -5.46 -11.98
C THR A 42 1.32 -4.41 -11.82
N ALA A 43 0.86 -3.80 -12.92
CA ALA A 43 -0.20 -2.79 -12.89
C ALA A 43 -1.55 -3.42 -12.51
N LEU A 44 -2.08 -3.06 -11.34
CA LEU A 44 -3.34 -3.60 -10.82
C LEU A 44 -4.55 -2.81 -11.30
N ALA A 45 -4.50 -1.51 -11.21
CA ALA A 45 -5.62 -0.63 -11.49
C ALA A 45 -5.15 0.79 -11.80
N THR A 46 -5.99 1.51 -12.54
CA THR A 46 -5.90 2.96 -12.73
C THR A 46 -7.24 3.57 -12.36
N ASP A 47 -7.23 4.59 -11.51
CA ASP A 47 -8.44 5.26 -11.06
C ASP A 47 -8.89 6.40 -12.02
N SER A 48 -9.99 7.07 -11.66
CA SER A 48 -10.52 8.20 -12.44
C SER A 48 -9.64 9.46 -12.40
N ASN A 49 -8.69 9.53 -11.47
CA ASN A 49 -7.74 10.63 -11.33
C ASN A 49 -6.42 10.35 -12.07
N SER A 50 -6.37 9.27 -12.86
CA SER A 50 -5.18 8.82 -13.59
C SER A 50 -4.03 8.34 -12.71
N VAL A 51 -4.31 8.01 -11.45
CA VAL A 51 -3.36 7.32 -10.57
C VAL A 51 -3.40 5.83 -10.89
N SER A 52 -2.23 5.25 -11.11
CA SER A 52 -2.09 3.80 -11.29
C SER A 52 -1.38 3.20 -10.09
N LEU A 53 -1.93 2.09 -9.61
CA LEU A 53 -1.34 1.28 -8.56
C LEU A 53 -0.65 0.07 -9.19
N HIS A 54 0.59 -0.15 -8.81
CA HIS A 54 1.39 -1.32 -9.16
C HIS A 54 1.72 -2.12 -7.90
N THR A 55 1.84 -3.43 -8.03
CA THR A 55 2.29 -4.30 -6.95
C THR A 55 3.06 -5.49 -7.47
N THR A 56 4.09 -5.87 -6.74
CA THR A 56 4.84 -7.11 -6.91
C THR A 56 5.46 -7.52 -5.56
N TRP A 57 6.25 -8.57 -5.55
CA TRP A 57 6.92 -9.05 -4.33
C TRP A 57 8.15 -9.87 -4.69
N ASP A 58 9.03 -10.03 -3.71
CA ASP A 58 10.12 -11.00 -3.75
C ASP A 58 10.16 -11.85 -2.46
N GLU A 59 11.29 -12.47 -2.16
CA GLU A 59 11.47 -13.29 -0.96
C GLU A 59 11.42 -12.45 0.33
N ASP A 60 11.80 -11.17 0.27
CA ASP A 60 12.00 -10.31 1.43
C ASP A 60 10.89 -9.28 1.61
N ASN A 61 10.29 -8.78 0.50
CA ASN A 61 9.41 -7.62 0.53
C ASN A 61 8.14 -7.79 -0.32
N PHE A 62 7.12 -7.06 0.07
CA PHE A 62 5.98 -6.68 -0.74
C PHE A 62 6.21 -5.25 -1.25
N TYR A 63 6.06 -5.02 -2.54
CA TYR A 63 6.29 -3.73 -3.17
C TYR A 63 5.00 -3.11 -3.66
N LEU A 64 4.89 -1.81 -3.49
CA LEU A 64 3.83 -0.96 -4.03
C LEU A 64 4.44 0.23 -4.76
N ALA A 65 3.85 0.60 -5.90
CA ALA A 65 4.12 1.88 -6.53
C ALA A 65 2.82 2.58 -6.94
N TRP A 66 2.82 3.89 -6.81
CA TRP A 66 1.80 4.78 -7.34
C TRP A 66 2.41 5.65 -8.42
N THR A 67 1.73 5.73 -9.55
CA THR A 67 2.13 6.60 -10.66
C THR A 67 0.96 7.45 -11.12
N GLY A 68 1.24 8.65 -11.57
CA GLY A 68 0.22 9.53 -12.15
C GLY A 68 0.55 11.01 -11.94
N THR A 69 0.12 11.85 -12.87
CA THR A 69 0.40 13.29 -12.84
C THR A 69 -0.25 13.99 -11.67
N ASP A 70 -1.41 13.51 -11.22
CA ASP A 70 -2.17 14.17 -10.16
C ASP A 70 -1.62 13.89 -8.76
N TRP A 71 -0.90 12.78 -8.58
CA TRP A 71 -0.25 12.48 -7.30
C TRP A 71 0.70 13.59 -6.86
N ALA A 72 1.52 14.08 -7.78
CA ALA A 72 2.48 15.14 -7.50
C ALA A 72 1.83 16.49 -7.13
N SER A 73 0.58 16.73 -7.52
CA SER A 73 -0.14 17.98 -7.20
C SER A 73 -0.72 17.99 -5.78
N ILE A 74 -0.76 16.85 -5.11
CA ILE A 74 -1.32 16.69 -3.76
C ILE A 74 -0.27 16.61 -2.66
N ASP A 75 0.99 16.86 -2.99
CA ASP A 75 2.16 16.75 -2.11
C ASP A 75 2.04 17.52 -0.79
N ASN A 76 1.33 18.62 -0.77
CA ASN A 76 1.20 19.47 0.41
C ASN A 76 -0.05 19.19 1.27
N GLY A 77 -0.79 18.13 1.00
CA GLY A 77 -2.06 17.95 1.72
C GLY A 77 -2.67 16.57 1.66
N ALA A 78 -2.01 15.60 1.04
CA ALA A 78 -2.49 14.23 1.01
C ALA A 78 -1.46 13.25 1.58
N ASP A 79 -1.96 12.30 2.33
CA ASP A 79 -1.21 11.19 2.90
C ASP A 79 -1.68 9.88 2.27
N LEU A 80 -0.76 8.94 2.15
CA LEU A 80 -1.02 7.57 1.73
C LEU A 80 -1.24 6.65 2.92
N PHE A 81 -2.23 5.79 2.77
CA PHE A 81 -2.52 4.73 3.74
C PHE A 81 -2.60 3.38 3.07
N VAL A 82 -1.94 2.40 3.66
CA VAL A 82 -1.97 1.00 3.23
C VAL A 82 -2.42 0.15 4.40
N TYR A 83 -3.42 -0.71 4.20
CA TYR A 83 -3.90 -1.63 5.23
C TYR A 83 -3.85 -3.05 4.73
N PHE A 84 -3.44 -3.96 5.62
CA PHE A 84 -3.32 -5.39 5.35
C PHE A 84 -4.18 -6.21 6.31
N ASN A 85 -4.84 -7.23 5.75
CA ASN A 85 -5.38 -8.34 6.49
C ASN A 85 -4.51 -9.57 6.18
N THR A 86 -3.78 -10.05 7.16
CA THR A 86 -2.83 -11.16 7.05
C THR A 86 -3.18 -12.33 7.96
N SER A 87 -4.06 -12.10 8.93
CA SER A 87 -4.46 -13.09 9.92
C SER A 87 -5.91 -12.92 10.38
N VAL A 88 -6.39 -13.80 11.24
CA VAL A 88 -7.71 -13.67 11.85
C VAL A 88 -7.69 -12.64 12.97
N GLY A 89 -8.55 -11.66 12.89
CA GLY A 89 -8.64 -10.56 13.86
C GLY A 89 -8.65 -9.20 13.15
N GLY A 90 -7.96 -8.24 13.70
CA GLY A 90 -7.83 -6.92 13.10
C GLY A 90 -8.97 -5.96 13.41
N SER A 91 -8.85 -4.74 12.88
CA SER A 91 -9.81 -3.65 13.00
C SER A 91 -10.46 -3.33 11.67
N VAL A 92 -11.76 -3.12 11.66
CA VAL A 92 -12.48 -2.55 10.51
C VAL A 92 -12.43 -1.03 10.48
N LEU A 93 -11.77 -0.40 11.47
CA LEU A 93 -11.53 1.04 11.50
C LEU A 93 -10.03 1.28 11.26
N SER A 94 -9.72 2.12 10.30
CA SER A 94 -8.37 2.58 10.03
C SER A 94 -7.81 3.44 11.17
N LYS A 95 -6.51 3.75 11.09
CA LYS A 95 -5.83 4.74 11.93
C LYS A 95 -5.11 5.72 11.00
N ASP A 96 -5.79 6.80 10.66
CA ASP A 96 -5.35 7.79 9.68
C ASP A 96 -5.06 9.09 10.40
N TRP A 97 -3.89 9.20 11.02
CA TRP A 97 -3.51 10.36 11.83
C TRP A 97 -4.65 10.81 12.77
N ASN A 98 -5.47 11.77 12.31
CA ASN A 98 -6.59 12.36 13.05
C ASN A 98 -7.97 11.84 12.62
N PHE A 99 -8.05 10.96 11.64
CA PHE A 99 -9.30 10.44 11.09
C PHE A 99 -9.34 8.91 11.22
N ALA A 100 -10.47 8.34 10.91
CA ALA A 100 -10.66 6.91 10.80
C ALA A 100 -11.75 6.60 9.76
N HIS A 101 -11.47 5.66 8.88
CA HIS A 101 -12.42 5.16 7.88
C HIS A 101 -12.81 3.72 8.17
N THR A 102 -13.99 3.34 7.68
CA THR A 102 -14.38 1.93 7.70
C THR A 102 -13.70 1.20 6.55
N LEU A 103 -12.84 0.24 6.89
CA LEU A 103 -12.16 -0.62 5.93
C LEU A 103 -13.08 -1.72 5.41
N PRO A 104 -12.88 -2.24 4.19
CA PRO A 104 -13.68 -3.32 3.62
C PRO A 104 -13.41 -4.68 4.26
N PHE A 105 -12.36 -4.79 5.07
CA PHE A 105 -11.96 -5.98 5.82
C PHE A 105 -11.39 -5.59 7.18
N ALA A 106 -11.22 -6.56 8.07
CA ALA A 106 -10.54 -6.35 9.34
C ALA A 106 -9.02 -6.39 9.11
N ALA A 107 -8.36 -5.23 9.19
CA ALA A 107 -6.92 -5.10 8.98
C ALA A 107 -6.14 -5.29 10.29
N ASP A 108 -5.02 -5.98 10.22
CA ASP A 108 -4.12 -6.24 11.35
C ASP A 108 -2.81 -5.44 11.25
N TYR A 109 -2.46 -4.94 10.08
CA TYR A 109 -1.35 -4.00 9.89
C TYR A 109 -1.76 -2.80 9.04
N GLY A 110 -1.11 -1.67 9.29
CA GLY A 110 -1.33 -0.43 8.54
C GLY A 110 -0.06 0.40 8.43
N PHE A 111 0.04 1.15 7.34
CA PHE A 111 1.10 2.11 7.06
C PHE A 111 0.48 3.45 6.72
N ALA A 112 1.07 4.52 7.26
CA ALA A 112 0.76 5.90 6.91
C ALA A 112 2.04 6.56 6.38
N LEU A 113 1.95 7.22 5.25
CA LEU A 113 3.05 7.85 4.56
C LEU A 113 2.68 9.26 4.15
N GLU A 114 3.40 10.25 4.68
CA GLU A 114 3.37 11.64 4.23
C GLU A 114 4.57 11.92 3.30
N ASP A 115 5.77 11.53 3.75
CA ASP A 115 7.00 11.53 2.97
C ASP A 115 7.98 10.45 3.45
N SER A 116 9.15 10.33 2.84
CA SER A 116 10.15 9.32 3.20
C SER A 116 10.68 9.47 4.63
N ASN A 117 10.62 10.66 5.22
CA ASN A 117 11.07 10.95 6.59
C ASN A 117 9.93 10.93 7.61
N TYR A 118 8.68 11.06 7.12
CA TYR A 118 7.49 11.09 7.96
C TYR A 118 6.54 9.99 7.54
N ASN A 119 6.81 8.81 8.07
CA ASN A 119 6.00 7.61 7.87
C ASN A 119 5.84 6.88 9.21
N GLN A 120 4.84 6.03 9.31
CA GLN A 120 4.58 5.22 10.49
C GLN A 120 3.93 3.91 10.07
N TYR A 121 4.28 2.80 10.74
CA TYR A 121 3.48 1.59 10.60
C TYR A 121 2.94 1.11 11.94
N PHE A 122 1.82 0.40 11.90
CA PHE A 122 1.06 -0.03 13.06
C PHE A 122 0.69 -1.50 12.96
N GLY A 123 0.61 -2.17 14.10
CA GLY A 123 -0.05 -3.47 14.25
C GLY A 123 -1.29 -3.33 15.13
N TYR A 124 -2.35 -4.08 14.84
CA TYR A 124 -3.53 -4.15 15.71
C TYR A 124 -3.37 -5.26 16.74
N ASP A 125 -3.41 -4.93 18.03
CA ASP A 125 -3.17 -5.87 19.14
C ASP A 125 -4.42 -6.64 19.61
N GLY A 126 -5.52 -6.50 18.89
CA GLY A 126 -6.84 -7.04 19.25
C GLY A 126 -7.74 -6.03 19.98
N THR A 127 -7.23 -4.86 20.31
CA THR A 127 -7.95 -3.80 21.03
C THR A 127 -7.73 -2.43 20.41
N THR A 128 -6.49 -2.14 20.04
CA THR A 128 -6.08 -0.84 19.49
C THR A 128 -4.94 -0.99 18.49
N TRP A 129 -4.77 0.03 17.67
CA TRP A 129 -3.59 0.17 16.82
C TRP A 129 -2.37 0.59 17.67
N VAL A 130 -1.30 -0.18 17.57
CA VAL A 130 -0.04 0.03 18.29
C VAL A 130 1.03 0.44 17.28
N ASP A 131 1.72 1.54 17.58
CA ASP A 131 2.86 2.01 16.81
C ASP A 131 3.98 0.97 16.82
N GLN A 132 4.47 0.60 15.64
CA GLN A 132 5.55 -0.36 15.42
C GLN A 132 6.84 0.34 14.94
N GLY A 133 6.80 1.66 14.71
CA GLY A 133 7.92 2.45 14.23
C GLY A 133 7.75 2.98 12.81
N GLN A 134 8.85 3.10 12.10
CA GLN A 134 8.93 3.63 10.74
C GLN A 134 9.65 2.65 9.83
N LEU A 135 9.31 2.67 8.54
CA LEU A 135 10.15 2.05 7.51
C LEU A 135 11.43 2.87 7.35
N ASP A 136 12.51 2.21 6.99
CA ASP A 136 13.76 2.88 6.64
C ASP A 136 13.59 3.73 5.39
N ASN A 137 14.28 4.87 5.31
CA ASN A 137 14.19 5.77 4.16
C ASN A 137 14.60 5.11 2.83
N SER A 138 15.42 4.06 2.87
CA SER A 138 15.74 3.24 1.70
C SER A 138 14.58 2.37 1.19
N GLN A 139 13.52 2.28 1.95
CA GLN A 139 12.31 1.50 1.62
C GLN A 139 11.16 2.36 1.10
N ILE A 140 11.36 3.67 1.00
CA ILE A 140 10.34 4.62 0.57
C ILE A 140 10.94 5.66 -0.37
N TYR A 141 10.30 5.84 -1.51
CA TYR A 141 10.51 6.98 -2.39
C TYR A 141 9.19 7.71 -2.60
N VAL A 142 9.16 9.01 -2.34
CA VAL A 142 7.99 9.85 -2.59
C VAL A 142 8.27 10.75 -3.77
N GLY A 143 7.48 10.59 -4.82
CA GLY A 143 7.59 11.35 -6.04
C GLY A 143 7.00 12.76 -5.93
N TRP A 144 7.61 13.68 -6.66
CA TRP A 144 7.21 15.08 -6.76
C TRP A 144 6.81 15.43 -8.20
N ALA A 145 6.41 16.66 -8.43
CA ALA A 145 5.88 17.13 -9.71
C ALA A 145 6.71 16.73 -10.96
N ASP A 146 8.02 16.65 -10.81
CA ASP A 146 8.93 16.28 -11.91
C ASP A 146 9.05 14.77 -12.10
N ASN A 147 8.71 13.99 -11.08
CA ASN A 147 8.72 12.52 -11.11
C ASN A 147 7.58 11.99 -10.21
N PRO A 148 6.35 11.84 -10.74
CA PRO A 148 5.17 11.48 -9.96
C PRO A 148 5.10 9.95 -9.69
N VAL A 149 6.18 9.37 -9.19
CA VAL A 149 6.26 7.98 -8.76
C VAL A 149 6.50 7.92 -7.27
N THR A 150 5.69 7.18 -6.54
CA THR A 150 5.91 6.89 -5.12
C THR A 150 6.02 5.39 -4.97
N GLU A 151 7.05 4.93 -4.27
CA GLU A 151 7.36 3.51 -4.10
C GLU A 151 7.54 3.16 -2.63
N MET A 152 7.13 1.95 -2.28
CA MET A 152 7.33 1.37 -0.96
C MET A 152 7.79 -0.08 -1.08
N ALA A 153 8.83 -0.44 -0.32
CA ALA A 153 9.22 -1.81 -0.03
C ALA A 153 8.82 -2.16 1.40
N ILE A 154 7.84 -3.02 1.58
CA ILE A 154 7.32 -3.43 2.88
C ILE A 154 7.89 -4.81 3.21
N PRO A 155 8.80 -4.93 4.19
CA PRO A 155 9.33 -6.23 4.58
C PRO A 155 8.22 -7.18 5.03
N TRP A 156 8.26 -8.43 4.60
CA TRP A 156 7.30 -9.44 5.05
C TRP A 156 7.24 -9.55 6.57
N SER A 157 8.36 -9.34 7.24
CA SER A 157 8.44 -9.36 8.71
C SER A 157 7.65 -8.23 9.37
N ALA A 158 7.48 -7.08 8.69
CA ALA A 158 6.71 -5.95 9.21
C ALA A 158 5.19 -6.21 9.21
N ILE A 159 4.73 -7.19 8.42
CA ILE A 159 3.32 -7.60 8.36
C ILE A 159 3.09 -9.07 8.76
N GLY A 160 3.97 -9.61 9.62
CA GLY A 160 3.82 -10.93 10.21
C GLY A 160 4.18 -12.10 9.30
N SER A 161 4.89 -11.88 8.21
CA SER A 161 5.32 -12.90 7.23
C SER A 161 4.17 -13.82 6.77
N PRO A 162 3.09 -13.27 6.23
CA PRO A 162 1.88 -14.02 5.88
C PRO A 162 2.13 -14.95 4.68
N THR A 163 1.31 -16.00 4.56
CA THR A 163 1.25 -16.86 3.37
C THR A 163 0.15 -16.43 2.39
N ALA A 164 -0.76 -15.54 2.82
CA ALA A 164 -1.80 -14.92 2.03
C ALA A 164 -2.17 -13.60 2.68
N LEU A 165 -2.56 -12.62 1.89
CA LEU A 165 -2.99 -11.31 2.40
C LEU A 165 -4.10 -10.72 1.53
N GLN A 166 -4.87 -9.81 2.15
CA GLN A 166 -5.68 -8.82 1.47
C GLN A 166 -5.08 -7.46 1.79
N PHE A 167 -5.13 -6.54 0.87
CA PHE A 167 -4.72 -5.18 1.14
C PHE A 167 -5.64 -4.16 0.45
N MET A 168 -5.62 -2.96 0.95
CA MET A 168 -6.16 -1.79 0.27
C MET A 168 -5.23 -0.60 0.48
N VAL A 169 -5.34 0.33 -0.43
CA VAL A 169 -4.54 1.55 -0.46
C VAL A 169 -5.45 2.72 -0.74
N TYR A 170 -5.24 3.83 -0.09
CA TYR A 170 -5.90 5.09 -0.42
C TYR A 170 -5.04 6.29 -0.08
N ALA A 171 -5.32 7.40 -0.76
CA ALA A 171 -4.80 8.71 -0.43
C ALA A 171 -5.92 9.57 0.17
N GLN A 172 -5.59 10.32 1.21
CA GLN A 172 -6.51 11.16 1.95
C GLN A 172 -5.96 12.57 2.08
N TRP A 173 -6.81 13.59 1.93
CA TRP A 173 -6.45 14.95 2.29
C TRP A 173 -6.20 15.06 3.79
N GLN A 174 -5.02 15.53 4.15
CA GLN A 174 -4.49 15.51 5.52
C GLN A 174 -5.40 16.21 6.54
N ASN A 175 -6.00 17.34 6.17
CA ASN A 175 -6.77 18.18 7.09
C ASN A 175 -8.29 17.94 7.04
N GLU A 176 -8.78 17.17 6.08
CA GLU A 176 -10.22 17.04 5.82
C GLU A 176 -10.73 15.60 5.97
N GLY A 177 -9.85 14.62 6.04
CA GLY A 177 -10.22 13.20 6.08
C GLY A 177 -10.95 12.72 4.82
N HIS A 178 -10.91 13.51 3.75
CA HIS A 178 -11.53 13.12 2.48
C HIS A 178 -10.62 12.20 1.69
N VAL A 179 -11.10 10.99 1.40
CA VAL A 179 -10.38 10.04 0.53
C VAL A 179 -10.43 10.55 -0.90
N TRP A 180 -9.27 10.81 -1.45
CA TRP A 180 -9.11 11.34 -2.81
C TRP A 180 -9.07 10.22 -3.85
N THR A 181 -8.35 9.13 -3.58
CA THR A 181 -8.29 7.93 -4.41
C THR A 181 -8.18 6.69 -3.54
N ALA A 182 -8.66 5.55 -4.00
CA ALA A 182 -8.60 4.27 -3.30
C ALA A 182 -8.52 3.08 -4.26
N PHE A 183 -7.78 2.05 -3.86
CA PHE A 183 -7.60 0.78 -4.56
C PHE A 183 -7.79 -0.42 -3.64
#